data_ad93b3142ea5ead3b10bf203d73547c9
#
_entry.id   ad93b3142ea5ead3b10bf203d73547c9
#
_cell.length_a   1.000
_cell.length_b   1.000
_cell.length_c   1.000
_cell.angle_alpha   90.00
_cell.angle_beta   90.00
_cell.angle_gamma   90.00
#
_symmetry.space_group_name_H-M   'P 1'
#
loop_
_entity.id
_entity.type
_entity.pdbx_description
1 polymer ?
#
loop_
_entity_poly.entity_id
_entity_poly.type
_entity_poly.pdbx_seq_one_letter_code
_entity_poly.pdbx_strand_id
1 'polypeptide(L)'
;LYKFIIGYLIDTYWLHGIAISATLHPNFWNMTQSMYAYGLYLFFDFAGYSLFAIGVSNLMGYDLPHNFNKPFLAKNIHDFWQRWHMTLSFWFRDFVFMRLVKTFMVKKRTKNMITISNIGYLTNMLIMGFWHGITWYYVLYGIYHALLMIGFDAWKRLKKRKNWHIPDN
;
A
#
# COMPACT_ATOMS: atom_id res chain seq x y z
N LEU A 1 3.44 -22.59 4.53
CA LEU A 1 3.06 -22.22 5.88
C LEU A 1 2.14 -20.99 5.88
N TYR A 2 2.58 -19.82 5.37
CA TYR A 2 1.82 -18.55 5.41
C TYR A 2 0.44 -18.67 4.77
N LYS A 3 0.36 -19.08 3.50
CA LYS A 3 -0.89 -19.17 2.76
C LYS A 3 -1.79 -20.30 3.29
N PHE A 4 -1.28 -21.51 3.37
CA PHE A 4 -2.08 -22.71 3.63
C PHE A 4 -2.41 -22.97 5.11
N ILE A 5 -1.71 -22.33 6.03
CA ILE A 5 -1.99 -22.46 7.47
C ILE A 5 -2.47 -21.11 8.01
N ILE A 6 -1.63 -20.08 8.04
CA ILE A 6 -1.99 -18.82 8.69
C ILE A 6 -3.12 -18.12 7.95
N GLY A 7 -3.03 -18.00 6.61
CA GLY A 7 -4.09 -17.43 5.80
C GLY A 7 -5.42 -18.18 5.96
N TYR A 8 -5.38 -19.50 5.89
CA TYR A 8 -6.56 -20.36 6.10
C TYR A 8 -7.18 -20.19 7.50
N LEU A 9 -6.37 -20.14 8.55
CA LEU A 9 -6.87 -19.95 9.92
C LEU A 9 -7.53 -18.58 10.09
N ILE A 10 -6.93 -17.52 9.54
CA ILE A 10 -7.50 -16.17 9.58
C ILE A 10 -8.82 -16.13 8.81
N ASP A 11 -8.88 -16.70 7.62
CA ASP A 11 -10.08 -16.74 6.79
C ASP A 11 -11.21 -17.50 7.49
N THR A 12 -10.93 -18.74 7.91
CA THR A 12 -11.94 -19.65 8.45
C THR A 12 -12.47 -19.21 9.82
N TYR A 13 -11.56 -18.85 10.72
CA TYR A 13 -11.93 -18.64 12.14
C TYR A 13 -12.16 -17.18 12.49
N TRP A 14 -11.65 -16.25 11.73
CA TRP A 14 -11.79 -14.83 12.04
C TRP A 14 -12.57 -14.07 10.97
N LEU A 15 -12.09 -14.07 9.72
CA LEU A 15 -12.68 -13.25 8.67
C LEU A 15 -14.12 -13.66 8.35
N HIS A 16 -14.41 -14.96 8.23
CA HIS A 16 -15.75 -15.44 7.88
C HIS A 16 -16.82 -15.03 8.90
N GLY A 17 -16.53 -15.25 10.19
CA GLY A 17 -17.47 -14.87 11.28
C GLY A 17 -17.68 -13.37 11.41
N ILE A 18 -16.60 -12.58 11.31
CA ILE A 18 -16.65 -11.14 11.42
C ILE A 18 -17.25 -10.47 10.18
N ALA A 19 -16.96 -10.96 8.98
CA ALA A 19 -17.56 -10.44 7.76
C ALA A 19 -19.10 -10.57 7.77
N ILE A 20 -19.62 -11.72 8.23
CA ILE A 20 -21.06 -11.93 8.44
C ILE A 20 -21.60 -10.94 9.48
N SER A 21 -20.95 -10.81 10.63
CA SER A 21 -21.35 -9.88 11.68
C SER A 21 -21.32 -8.41 11.21
N ALA A 22 -20.33 -8.02 10.42
CA ALA A 22 -20.23 -6.66 9.86
C ALA A 22 -21.35 -6.37 8.84
N THR A 23 -21.83 -7.40 8.14
CA THR A 23 -22.92 -7.25 7.16
C THR A 23 -24.29 -7.20 7.85
N LEU A 24 -24.54 -8.07 8.84
CA LEU A 24 -25.82 -8.15 9.54
C LEU A 24 -25.99 -7.06 10.61
N HIS A 25 -24.92 -6.69 11.27
CA HIS A 25 -24.89 -5.69 12.33
C HIS A 25 -23.77 -4.68 12.09
N PRO A 26 -23.91 -3.76 11.09
CA PRO A 26 -22.89 -2.80 10.75
C PRO A 26 -22.68 -1.81 11.89
N ASN A 27 -21.58 -1.94 12.60
CA ASN A 27 -21.11 -0.98 13.58
C ASN A 27 -19.61 -0.75 13.39
N PHE A 28 -19.11 0.35 13.96
CA PHE A 28 -17.71 0.74 13.81
C PHE A 28 -16.73 -0.38 14.19
N TRP A 29 -17.02 -1.13 15.24
CA TRP A 29 -16.15 -2.19 15.74
C TRP A 29 -16.12 -3.39 14.80
N ASN A 30 -17.26 -3.90 14.37
CA ASN A 30 -17.34 -5.04 13.44
C ASN A 30 -16.71 -4.70 12.08
N MET A 31 -16.94 -3.50 11.57
CA MET A 31 -16.31 -3.04 10.31
C MET A 31 -14.79 -2.95 10.46
N THR A 32 -14.30 -2.39 11.57
CA THR A 32 -12.86 -2.27 11.82
C THR A 32 -12.18 -3.63 11.91
N GLN A 33 -12.76 -4.56 12.67
CA GLN A 33 -12.23 -5.93 12.77
C GLN A 33 -12.24 -6.65 11.42
N SER A 34 -13.30 -6.50 10.62
CA SER A 34 -13.38 -7.08 9.27
C SER A 34 -12.26 -6.55 8.36
N MET A 35 -11.99 -5.23 8.41
CA MET A 35 -10.90 -4.63 7.64
C MET A 35 -9.53 -5.17 8.06
N TYR A 36 -9.27 -5.30 9.36
CA TYR A 36 -8.00 -5.85 9.86
C TYR A 36 -7.85 -7.34 9.53
N ALA A 37 -8.89 -8.13 9.73
CA ALA A 37 -8.87 -9.56 9.41
C ALA A 37 -8.61 -9.78 7.92
N TYR A 38 -9.30 -9.02 7.05
CA TYR A 38 -9.09 -9.08 5.60
C TYR A 38 -7.67 -8.64 5.21
N GLY A 39 -7.17 -7.55 5.79
CA GLY A 39 -5.81 -7.08 5.52
C GLY A 39 -4.73 -8.10 5.90
N LEU A 40 -4.88 -8.77 7.05
CA LEU A 40 -3.97 -9.84 7.48
C LEU A 40 -4.10 -11.09 6.60
N TYR A 41 -5.31 -11.50 6.28
CA TYR A 41 -5.56 -12.61 5.37
C TYR A 41 -4.87 -12.36 4.02
N LEU A 42 -5.12 -11.21 3.41
CA LEU A 42 -4.53 -10.82 2.13
C LEU A 42 -2.99 -10.83 2.17
N PHE A 43 -2.42 -10.35 3.27
CA PHE A 43 -0.97 -10.37 3.46
C PHE A 43 -0.42 -11.81 3.50
N PHE A 44 -0.95 -12.67 4.35
CA PHE A 44 -0.42 -14.03 4.48
C PHE A 44 -0.68 -14.89 3.25
N ASP A 45 -1.81 -14.70 2.58
CA ASP A 45 -2.13 -15.36 1.31
C ASP A 45 -1.12 -14.95 0.23
N PHE A 46 -0.94 -13.67 0.01
CA PHE A 46 -0.06 -13.18 -1.06
C PHE A 46 1.43 -13.33 -0.72
N ALA A 47 1.84 -13.09 0.52
CA ALA A 47 3.22 -13.33 0.94
C ALA A 47 3.60 -14.81 0.81
N GLY A 48 2.69 -15.72 1.18
CA GLY A 48 2.89 -17.14 1.03
C GLY A 48 3.01 -17.58 -0.42
N TYR A 49 2.14 -17.07 -1.30
CA TYR A 49 2.24 -17.30 -2.74
C TYR A 49 3.55 -16.76 -3.33
N SER A 50 3.94 -15.54 -2.94
CA SER A 50 5.17 -14.91 -3.39
C SER A 50 6.43 -15.70 -2.99
N LEU A 51 6.47 -16.21 -1.75
CA LEU A 51 7.57 -17.06 -1.27
C LEU A 51 7.60 -18.40 -2.00
N PHE A 52 6.44 -18.97 -2.31
CA PHE A 52 6.37 -20.19 -3.11
C PHE A 52 6.95 -19.99 -4.51
N ALA A 53 6.56 -18.89 -5.18
CA ALA A 53 7.08 -18.54 -6.50
C ALA A 53 8.61 -18.33 -6.49
N ILE A 54 9.14 -17.65 -5.46
CA ILE A 54 10.59 -17.48 -5.26
C ILE A 54 11.27 -18.86 -5.07
N GLY A 55 10.69 -19.74 -4.25
CA GLY A 55 11.26 -21.07 -4.03
C GLY A 55 11.34 -21.91 -5.31
N VAL A 56 10.28 -21.93 -6.11
CA VAL A 56 10.26 -22.62 -7.41
C VAL A 56 11.29 -22.02 -8.37
N SER A 57 11.34 -20.68 -8.44
CA SER A 57 12.30 -19.96 -9.29
C SER A 57 13.76 -20.27 -8.91
N ASN A 58 14.08 -20.32 -7.62
CA ASN A 58 15.42 -20.67 -7.15
C ASN A 58 15.82 -22.11 -7.54
N LEU A 59 14.87 -23.05 -7.52
CA LEU A 59 15.13 -24.43 -8.01
C LEU A 59 15.41 -24.45 -9.52
N MET A 60 14.91 -23.47 -10.26
CA MET A 60 15.18 -23.30 -11.71
C MET A 60 16.44 -22.47 -12.00
N GLY A 61 17.15 -22.01 -10.96
CA GLY A 61 18.34 -21.17 -11.09
C GLY A 61 18.08 -19.67 -11.30
N TYR A 62 16.85 -19.19 -11.04
CA TYR A 62 16.49 -17.78 -11.15
C TYR A 62 16.29 -17.13 -9.80
N ASP A 63 16.84 -15.94 -9.60
CA ASP A 63 16.68 -15.14 -8.40
C ASP A 63 15.55 -14.12 -8.59
N LEU A 64 14.44 -14.28 -7.87
CA LEU A 64 13.32 -13.33 -7.92
C LEU A 64 13.34 -12.38 -6.72
N PRO A 65 12.98 -11.10 -6.91
CA PRO A 65 12.91 -10.15 -5.82
C PRO A 65 11.76 -10.46 -4.87
N HIS A 66 11.98 -10.18 -3.58
CA HIS A 66 10.94 -10.27 -2.56
C HIS A 66 9.87 -9.20 -2.74
N ASN A 67 8.60 -9.58 -2.49
CA ASN A 67 7.47 -8.67 -2.55
C ASN A 67 7.15 -7.99 -1.20
N PHE A 68 7.60 -8.56 -0.09
CA PHE A 68 7.27 -8.07 1.25
C PHE A 68 8.51 -8.01 2.15
N ASN A 69 8.63 -6.93 2.92
CA ASN A 69 9.66 -6.75 3.95
C ASN A 69 9.05 -6.19 5.23
N LYS A 70 8.38 -7.06 6.02
CA LYS A 70 7.77 -6.70 7.31
C LYS A 70 6.93 -5.41 7.23
N PRO A 71 5.91 -5.32 6.35
CA PRO A 71 5.21 -4.07 6.05
C PRO A 71 4.47 -3.48 7.25
N PHE A 72 4.00 -4.31 8.18
CA PHE A 72 3.32 -3.85 9.40
C PHE A 72 4.25 -3.23 10.45
N LEU A 73 5.58 -3.32 10.25
CA LEU A 73 6.57 -2.61 11.05
C LEU A 73 7.02 -1.30 10.39
N ALA A 74 6.28 -0.84 9.39
CA ALA A 74 6.56 0.43 8.72
C ALA A 74 6.35 1.61 9.68
N LYS A 75 7.29 2.56 9.67
CA LYS A 75 7.24 3.75 10.51
C LYS A 75 6.27 4.82 10.00
N ASN A 76 5.94 4.79 8.72
CA ASN A 76 5.07 5.75 8.06
C ASN A 76 4.57 5.20 6.73
N ILE A 77 3.66 5.94 6.07
CA ILE A 77 3.04 5.49 4.83
C ILE A 77 4.04 5.33 3.66
N HIS A 78 5.11 6.12 3.59
CA HIS A 78 6.13 5.95 2.56
C HIS A 78 6.96 4.69 2.80
N ASP A 79 7.34 4.42 4.06
CA ASP A 79 8.04 3.20 4.46
C ASP A 79 7.15 1.96 4.25
N PHE A 80 5.82 2.08 4.48
CA PHE A 80 4.87 1.01 4.18
C PHE A 80 4.92 0.62 2.69
N TRP A 81 4.83 1.57 1.77
CA TRP A 81 4.88 1.29 0.34
C TRP A 81 6.27 0.84 -0.17
N GLN A 82 7.34 1.03 0.61
CA GLN A 82 8.65 0.44 0.34
C GLN A 82 8.77 -1.02 0.82
N ARG A 83 7.79 -1.52 1.58
CA ARG A 83 7.77 -2.86 2.19
C ARG A 83 6.62 -3.73 1.74
N TRP A 84 5.57 -3.12 1.21
CA TRP A 84 4.37 -3.78 0.71
C TRP A 84 4.41 -3.89 -0.81
N HIS A 85 4.24 -5.13 -1.33
CA HIS A 85 4.25 -5.44 -2.76
C HIS A 85 5.36 -4.67 -3.51
N MET A 86 6.60 -4.86 -3.05
CA MET A 86 7.74 -4.03 -3.43
C MET A 86 7.97 -3.95 -4.93
N THR A 87 7.84 -5.07 -5.64
CA THR A 87 8.04 -5.09 -7.10
C THR A 87 7.04 -4.20 -7.82
N LEU A 88 5.76 -4.29 -7.46
CA LEU A 88 4.70 -3.44 -8.03
C LEU A 88 4.89 -1.98 -7.61
N SER A 89 5.13 -1.74 -6.31
CA SER A 89 5.30 -0.39 -5.77
C SER A 89 6.46 0.35 -6.42
N PHE A 90 7.59 -0.32 -6.65
CA PHE A 90 8.75 0.26 -7.32
C PHE A 90 8.49 0.46 -8.81
N TRP A 91 7.78 -0.46 -9.47
CA TRP A 91 7.38 -0.27 -10.85
C TRP A 91 6.50 0.97 -11.03
N PHE A 92 5.46 1.13 -10.22
CA PHE A 92 4.60 2.32 -10.24
C PHE A 92 5.37 3.61 -9.93
N ARG A 93 6.27 3.57 -8.93
CA ARG A 93 7.14 4.70 -8.62
C ARG A 93 7.97 5.12 -9.84
N ASP A 94 8.64 4.18 -10.48
CA ASP A 94 9.64 4.48 -11.51
C ASP A 94 8.99 4.80 -12.86
N PHE A 95 7.94 4.08 -13.22
CA PHE A 95 7.30 4.20 -14.53
C PHE A 95 6.08 5.15 -14.58
N VAL A 96 5.44 5.42 -13.47
CA VAL A 96 4.31 6.35 -13.40
C VAL A 96 4.72 7.63 -12.68
N PHE A 97 5.03 7.55 -11.39
CA PHE A 97 5.30 8.73 -10.57
C PHE A 97 6.50 9.54 -11.08
N MET A 98 7.68 8.92 -11.21
CA MET A 98 8.91 9.61 -11.61
C MET A 98 8.83 10.16 -13.03
N ARG A 99 8.19 9.44 -13.96
CA ARG A 99 8.00 9.94 -15.33
C ARG A 99 7.07 11.15 -15.38
N LEU A 100 5.99 11.13 -14.58
CA LEU A 100 5.08 12.26 -14.49
C LEU A 100 5.77 13.49 -13.89
N VAL A 101 6.47 13.32 -12.76
CA VAL A 101 7.26 14.38 -12.12
C VAL A 101 8.26 14.99 -13.11
N LYS A 102 9.06 14.15 -13.78
CA LYS A 102 10.03 14.61 -14.80
C LYS A 102 9.35 15.40 -15.93
N THR A 103 8.20 14.92 -16.42
CA THR A 103 7.45 15.59 -17.49
C THR A 103 6.98 17.01 -17.06
N PHE A 104 6.47 17.15 -15.82
CA PHE A 104 6.07 18.46 -15.29
C PHE A 104 7.25 19.41 -15.15
N MET A 105 8.40 18.90 -14.69
CA MET A 105 9.63 19.69 -14.55
C MET A 105 10.16 20.17 -15.91
N VAL A 106 10.28 19.26 -16.88
CA VAL A 106 10.79 19.58 -18.21
C VAL A 106 9.87 20.54 -18.96
N LYS A 107 8.56 20.32 -18.90
CA LYS A 107 7.57 21.17 -19.57
C LYS A 107 7.30 22.48 -18.81
N LYS A 108 7.98 22.75 -17.71
CA LYS A 108 7.82 23.96 -16.87
C LYS A 108 6.37 24.32 -16.56
N ARG A 109 5.47 23.31 -16.47
CA ARG A 109 4.03 23.52 -16.22
C ARG A 109 3.75 24.18 -14.87
N THR A 110 4.58 23.88 -13.89
CA THR A 110 4.59 24.57 -12.58
C THR A 110 5.98 24.50 -11.97
N LYS A 111 6.35 25.53 -11.20
CA LYS A 111 7.60 25.55 -10.42
C LYS A 111 7.40 25.00 -8.99
N ASN A 112 6.17 24.74 -8.59
CA ASN A 112 5.86 24.31 -7.24
C ASN A 112 6.02 22.77 -7.13
N MET A 113 7.15 22.34 -6.55
CA MET A 113 7.47 20.93 -6.34
C MET A 113 6.44 20.20 -5.48
N ILE A 114 5.78 20.90 -4.54
CA ILE A 114 4.72 20.31 -3.72
C ILE A 114 3.53 19.92 -4.58
N THR A 115 3.11 20.81 -5.47
CA THR A 115 2.00 20.54 -6.41
C THR A 115 2.34 19.38 -7.33
N ILE A 116 3.58 19.35 -7.86
CA ILE A 116 4.03 18.25 -8.72
C ILE A 116 3.98 16.91 -7.98
N SER A 117 4.51 16.85 -6.75
CA SER A 117 4.49 15.62 -5.93
C SER A 117 3.06 15.17 -5.61
N ASN A 118 2.18 16.10 -5.23
CA ASN A 118 0.79 15.80 -4.90
C ASN A 118 0.02 15.23 -6.10
N ILE A 119 0.19 15.83 -7.27
CA ILE A 119 -0.38 15.31 -8.52
C ILE A 119 0.21 13.94 -8.83
N GLY A 120 1.53 13.77 -8.61
CA GLY A 120 2.21 12.50 -8.79
C GLY A 120 1.64 11.39 -7.92
N TYR A 121 1.45 11.64 -6.62
CA TYR A 121 0.85 10.67 -5.70
C TYR A 121 -0.58 10.34 -6.10
N LEU A 122 -1.40 11.36 -6.38
CA LEU A 122 -2.79 11.14 -6.77
C LEU A 122 -2.89 10.28 -8.04
N THR A 123 -2.16 10.67 -9.09
CA THR A 123 -2.15 9.92 -10.36
C THR A 123 -1.63 8.50 -10.17
N ASN A 124 -0.52 8.32 -9.45
CA ASN A 124 0.09 7.02 -9.21
C ASN A 124 -0.86 6.06 -8.47
N MET A 125 -1.47 6.53 -7.38
CA MET A 125 -2.36 5.72 -6.57
C MET A 125 -3.71 5.45 -7.26
N LEU A 126 -4.22 6.39 -8.05
CA LEU A 126 -5.42 6.16 -8.86
C LEU A 126 -5.19 5.09 -9.92
N ILE A 127 -4.07 5.17 -10.65
CA ILE A 127 -3.74 4.14 -11.66
C ILE A 127 -3.54 2.78 -10.98
N MET A 128 -2.90 2.74 -9.82
CA MET A 128 -2.77 1.51 -9.04
C MET A 128 -4.13 0.97 -8.58
N GLY A 129 -5.06 1.85 -8.16
CA GLY A 129 -6.43 1.47 -7.85
C GLY A 129 -7.14 0.84 -9.07
N PHE A 130 -7.09 1.48 -10.22
CA PHE A 130 -7.65 0.93 -11.47
C PHE A 130 -6.98 -0.39 -11.91
N TRP A 131 -5.71 -0.56 -11.61
CA TRP A 131 -5.02 -1.82 -11.86
C TRP A 131 -5.60 -2.98 -11.02
N HIS A 132 -6.06 -2.72 -9.80
CA HIS A 132 -6.75 -3.72 -8.97
C HIS A 132 -8.15 -4.06 -9.49
N GLY A 133 -8.83 -3.11 -10.15
CA GLY A 133 -10.16 -3.33 -10.76
C GLY A 133 -10.91 -2.03 -11.04
N ILE A 134 -11.88 -2.13 -11.97
CA ILE A 134 -12.68 -0.98 -12.43
C ILE A 134 -13.97 -0.89 -11.60
N THR A 135 -13.82 -0.71 -10.28
CA THR A 135 -14.96 -0.54 -9.37
C THR A 135 -14.72 0.66 -8.45
N TRP A 136 -15.79 1.27 -7.97
CA TRP A 136 -15.72 2.50 -7.20
C TRP A 136 -14.86 2.38 -5.92
N TYR A 137 -14.86 1.22 -5.28
CA TYR A 137 -14.06 1.01 -4.07
C TYR A 137 -12.55 0.98 -4.35
N TYR A 138 -12.09 0.54 -5.52
CA TYR A 138 -10.68 0.64 -5.88
C TYR A 138 -10.26 2.07 -6.22
N VAL A 139 -11.18 2.87 -6.76
CA VAL A 139 -10.96 4.32 -6.94
C VAL A 139 -10.81 5.00 -5.58
N LEU A 140 -11.71 4.70 -4.63
CA LEU A 140 -11.60 5.20 -3.25
C LEU A 140 -10.32 4.74 -2.55
N TYR A 141 -9.93 3.48 -2.75
CA TYR A 141 -8.66 2.95 -2.27
C TYR A 141 -7.46 3.79 -2.78
N GLY A 142 -7.41 4.08 -4.08
CA GLY A 142 -6.37 4.92 -4.66
C GLY A 142 -6.36 6.34 -4.09
N ILE A 143 -7.53 6.99 -3.98
CA ILE A 143 -7.67 8.31 -3.38
C ILE A 143 -7.21 8.30 -1.91
N TYR A 144 -7.64 7.33 -1.12
CA TYR A 144 -7.28 7.19 0.28
C TYR A 144 -5.76 7.13 0.48
N HIS A 145 -5.07 6.25 -0.25
CA HIS A 145 -3.61 6.13 -0.14
C HIS A 145 -2.87 7.37 -0.65
N ALA A 146 -3.37 8.02 -1.71
CA ALA A 146 -2.82 9.30 -2.17
C ALA A 146 -2.93 10.38 -1.09
N LEU A 147 -4.10 10.50 -0.44
CA LEU A 147 -4.32 11.47 0.63
C LEU A 147 -3.43 11.21 1.86
N LEU A 148 -3.20 9.94 2.22
CA LEU A 148 -2.27 9.58 3.29
C LEU A 148 -0.84 10.05 2.98
N MET A 149 -0.36 9.84 1.74
CA MET A 149 0.99 10.28 1.34
C MET A 149 1.10 11.80 1.31
N ILE A 150 0.13 12.50 0.73
CA ILE A 150 0.06 13.96 0.68
C ILE A 150 0.00 14.56 2.09
N GLY A 151 -0.85 13.99 2.94
CA GLY A 151 -1.03 14.42 4.33
C GLY A 151 0.24 14.23 5.16
N PHE A 152 0.90 13.09 5.01
CA PHE A 152 2.17 12.83 5.69
C PHE A 152 3.26 13.81 5.25
N ASP A 153 3.39 14.10 3.96
CA ASP A 153 4.35 15.09 3.46
C ASP A 153 3.99 16.51 3.93
N ALA A 154 2.71 16.85 3.99
CA ALA A 154 2.26 18.13 4.56
C ALA A 154 2.61 18.23 6.05
N TRP A 155 2.38 17.16 6.81
CA TRP A 155 2.76 17.06 8.22
C TRP A 155 4.27 17.24 8.43
N LYS A 156 5.11 16.56 7.65
CA LYS A 156 6.57 16.74 7.71
C LYS A 156 7.00 18.17 7.45
N ARG A 157 6.38 18.85 6.48
CA ARG A 157 6.66 20.28 6.19
C ARG A 157 6.23 21.18 7.34
N LEU A 158 5.06 20.94 7.95
CA LEU A 158 4.59 21.69 9.10
C LEU A 158 5.49 21.52 10.32
N LYS A 159 5.90 20.28 10.60
CA LYS A 159 6.83 19.93 11.67
C LYS A 159 8.15 20.70 11.50
N LYS A 160 8.73 20.67 10.31
CA LYS A 160 9.95 21.40 9.98
C LYS A 160 9.79 22.93 10.14
N ARG A 161 8.67 23.47 9.71
CA ARG A 161 8.39 24.93 9.79
C ARG A 161 8.22 25.42 11.22
N LYS A 162 7.68 24.56 12.11
CA LYS A 162 7.44 24.88 13.53
C LYS A 162 8.60 24.51 14.44
N ASN A 163 9.73 24.03 13.91
CA ASN A 163 10.90 23.53 14.68
C ASN A 163 10.52 22.47 15.74
N TRP A 164 9.53 21.66 15.48
CA TRP A 164 9.15 20.58 16.41
C TRP A 164 10.19 19.45 16.37
N HIS A 165 11.02 19.40 17.40
CA HIS A 165 12.00 18.33 17.63
C HIS A 165 11.28 17.09 18.21
N ILE A 166 10.45 16.42 17.41
CA ILE A 166 9.96 15.08 17.73
C ILE A 166 10.89 14.12 16.99
N PRO A 167 11.60 13.20 17.67
CA PRO A 167 12.47 12.25 16.98
C PRO A 167 11.66 11.43 15.98
N ASP A 168 12.21 11.25 14.79
CA ASP A 168 11.69 10.33 13.78
C ASP A 168 12.10 8.92 14.21
N ASN A 169 11.37 8.31 15.14
CA ASN A 169 11.56 6.90 15.50
C ASN A 169 10.94 5.99 14.45
#